data_063404faf33252584dd1b0f2e88ce777
#
_entry.id   063404faf33252584dd1b0f2e88ce777
#
_cell.length_a   1.000
_cell.length_b   1.000
_cell.length_c   1.000
_cell.angle_alpha   90.00
_cell.angle_beta   90.00
_cell.angle_gamma   90.00
#
_symmetry.space_group_name_H-M   'P 1'
#
loop_
_entity.id
_entity.type
_entity.pdbx_description
1 polymer ?
#
loop_
_entity_poly.entity_id
_entity_poly.type
_entity_poly.pdbx_seq_one_letter_code
_entity_poly.pdbx_strand_id
1 'polypeptide(L)'
;MSLNPELIPVRVDPEGIRRKILTNLIKMLYSRNLILEKNLNKHFEYIKKINDDDIYIFKLDNEIKSDSQDKKYKEKFNGLQVAVKIIHQKIQGITKMPIIKDFITQNMSSHKIFIFDGISEKAKTNLTDLPNIEVFEESFLMLNIIEHIDSPHYELLTEDQEKEVMDSYILKKKEMKKILTSDPIVFYFNLKRGN
;
A
#
# COMPACT_ATOMS: atom_id res chain seq x y z
N MET A 1 -29.88 -40.10 10.67
CA MET A 1 -30.06 -38.69 11.08
C MET A 1 -28.93 -37.92 10.42
N SER A 2 -29.19 -37.25 9.31
CA SER A 2 -28.24 -36.41 8.62
C SER A 2 -28.23 -35.04 9.32
N LEU A 3 -27.15 -34.72 9.99
CA LEU A 3 -26.89 -33.38 10.48
C LEU A 3 -26.65 -32.48 9.25
N ASN A 4 -27.66 -31.70 8.86
CA ASN A 4 -27.44 -30.56 7.98
C ASN A 4 -26.54 -29.58 8.76
N PRO A 5 -25.32 -29.30 8.30
CA PRO A 5 -24.59 -28.20 8.89
C PRO A 5 -25.36 -26.93 8.55
N GLU A 6 -25.96 -26.30 9.54
CA GLU A 6 -26.48 -24.96 9.39
C GLU A 6 -25.34 -24.08 8.91
N LEU A 7 -25.43 -23.62 7.66
CA LEU A 7 -24.53 -22.64 7.12
C LEU A 7 -24.70 -21.37 7.97
N ILE A 8 -23.78 -21.13 8.88
CA ILE A 8 -23.74 -19.90 9.66
C ILE A 8 -23.51 -18.78 8.64
N PRO A 9 -24.48 -17.87 8.43
CA PRO A 9 -24.27 -16.79 7.49
C PRO A 9 -23.10 -15.95 8.01
N VAL A 10 -22.03 -15.90 7.24
CA VAL A 10 -20.90 -15.00 7.52
C VAL A 10 -21.45 -13.58 7.37
N ARG A 11 -21.75 -12.94 8.50
CA ARG A 11 -22.11 -11.53 8.49
C ARG A 11 -20.89 -10.75 8.04
N VAL A 12 -20.99 -10.16 6.86
CA VAL A 12 -20.00 -9.22 6.37
C VAL A 12 -20.10 -7.98 7.26
N ASP A 13 -19.10 -7.79 8.10
CA ASP A 13 -18.97 -6.57 8.93
C ASP A 13 -18.07 -5.57 8.16
N PRO A 14 -18.66 -4.53 7.54
CA PRO A 14 -17.88 -3.55 6.78
C PRO A 14 -16.82 -2.84 7.62
N GLU A 15 -17.13 -2.60 8.89
CA GLU A 15 -16.20 -1.97 9.82
C GLU A 15 -15.01 -2.89 10.15
N GLY A 16 -15.28 -4.17 10.36
CA GLY A 16 -14.25 -5.18 10.56
C GLY A 16 -13.34 -5.34 9.35
N ILE A 17 -13.91 -5.33 8.13
CA ILE A 17 -13.15 -5.36 6.88
C ILE A 17 -12.25 -4.12 6.80
N ARG A 18 -12.79 -2.93 6.99
CA ARG A 18 -12.06 -1.67 6.97
C ARG A 18 -10.90 -1.67 7.97
N ARG A 19 -11.16 -2.07 9.21
CA ARG A 19 -10.11 -2.17 10.24
C ARG A 19 -9.00 -3.14 9.84
N LYS A 20 -9.36 -4.28 9.26
CA LYS A 20 -8.40 -5.27 8.79
C LYS A 20 -7.52 -4.73 7.66
N ILE A 21 -8.13 -4.08 6.66
CA ILE A 21 -7.43 -3.43 5.56
C ILE A 21 -6.44 -2.39 6.09
N LEU A 22 -6.86 -1.50 6.97
CA LEU A 22 -6.00 -0.46 7.55
C LEU A 22 -4.90 -1.05 8.44
N THR A 23 -5.20 -2.12 9.18
CA THR A 23 -4.19 -2.82 9.99
C THR A 23 -3.10 -3.42 9.09
N ASN A 24 -3.48 -4.10 8.01
CA ASN A 24 -2.53 -4.68 7.06
C ASN A 24 -1.77 -3.59 6.28
N LEU A 25 -2.42 -2.46 5.99
CA LEU A 25 -1.76 -1.29 5.40
C LEU A 25 -0.66 -0.73 6.32
N ILE A 26 -0.94 -0.57 7.63
CA ILE A 26 0.07 -0.12 8.61
C ILE A 26 1.24 -1.12 8.68
N LYS A 27 0.96 -2.42 8.69
CA LYS A 27 1.99 -3.46 8.64
C LYS A 27 2.83 -3.37 7.37
N MET A 28 2.20 -3.12 6.22
CA MET A 28 2.89 -2.91 4.94
C MET A 28 3.80 -1.67 5.00
N LEU A 29 3.34 -0.55 5.54
CA LEU A 29 4.17 0.65 5.71
C LEU A 29 5.33 0.42 6.68
N TYR A 30 5.12 -0.38 7.72
CA TYR A 30 6.18 -0.82 8.63
C TYR A 30 7.22 -1.69 7.91
N SER A 31 6.79 -2.68 7.13
CA SER A 31 7.69 -3.56 6.37
C SER A 31 8.48 -2.82 5.28
N ARG A 32 7.98 -1.67 4.83
CA ARG A 32 8.68 -0.73 3.95
C ARG A 32 9.65 0.19 4.69
N ASN A 33 9.86 0.00 5.98
CA ASN A 33 10.67 0.87 6.85
C ASN A 33 10.18 2.34 6.90
N LEU A 34 8.91 2.59 6.59
CA LEU A 34 8.31 3.94 6.62
C LEU A 34 7.78 4.32 8.00
N ILE A 35 7.40 3.33 8.81
CA ILE A 35 6.95 3.49 10.20
C ILE A 35 7.91 2.71 11.09
N LEU A 36 8.39 3.34 12.16
CA LEU A 36 9.24 2.66 13.14
C LEU A 36 8.39 1.90 14.17
N GLU A 37 8.93 0.81 14.70
CA GLU A 37 8.25 -0.06 15.67
C GLU A 37 7.68 0.72 16.87
N LYS A 38 8.43 1.69 17.40
CA LYS A 38 8.00 2.55 18.53
C LYS A 38 6.71 3.34 18.27
N ASN A 39 6.37 3.61 17.00
CA ASN A 39 5.19 4.38 16.60
C ASN A 39 4.05 3.51 16.09
N LEU A 40 4.29 2.21 15.87
CA LEU A 40 3.31 1.27 15.32
C LEU A 40 2.01 1.24 16.15
N ASN A 41 2.12 1.14 17.47
CA ASN A 41 0.97 1.13 18.36
C ASN A 41 0.14 2.42 18.27
N LYS A 42 0.75 3.58 18.04
CA LYS A 42 0.02 4.85 17.87
C LYS A 42 -0.86 4.82 16.62
N HIS A 43 -0.38 4.22 15.52
CA HIS A 43 -1.16 4.08 14.30
C HIS A 43 -2.30 3.08 14.47
N PHE A 44 -2.11 1.98 15.20
CA PHE A 44 -3.20 1.06 15.53
C PHE A 44 -4.26 1.69 16.43
N GLU A 45 -3.88 2.51 17.40
CA GLU A 45 -4.84 3.27 18.21
C GLU A 45 -5.56 4.34 17.39
N TYR A 46 -4.89 4.96 16.43
CA TYR A 46 -5.49 5.94 15.53
C TYR A 46 -6.63 5.33 14.73
N ILE A 47 -6.45 4.18 14.09
CA ILE A 47 -7.51 3.53 13.30
C ILE A 47 -8.70 3.04 14.14
N LYS A 48 -8.52 2.80 15.43
CA LYS A 48 -9.63 2.44 16.34
C LYS A 48 -10.53 3.63 16.68
N LYS A 49 -9.98 4.85 16.64
CA LYS A 49 -10.68 6.09 17.07
C LYS A 49 -11.39 6.80 15.93
N ILE A 50 -11.03 6.51 14.68
CA ILE A 50 -11.63 7.17 13.52
C ILE A 50 -12.93 6.47 13.17
N ASN A 51 -14.02 7.23 13.27
CA ASN A 51 -15.32 6.86 12.72
C ASN A 51 -15.38 7.34 11.27
N ASP A 52 -15.85 6.50 10.39
CA ASP A 52 -16.41 6.65 9.04
C ASP A 52 -15.93 7.75 8.07
N ASP A 53 -15.01 8.61 8.43
CA ASP A 53 -14.54 9.62 7.50
C ASP A 53 -13.46 9.04 6.58
N ASP A 54 -13.82 8.96 5.41
CA ASP A 54 -13.25 8.60 4.13
C ASP A 54 -11.75 8.85 3.89
N ILE A 55 -11.02 9.56 4.73
CA ILE A 55 -9.62 9.93 4.51
C ILE A 55 -8.80 9.65 5.77
N TYR A 56 -7.81 8.77 5.64
CA TYR A 56 -6.87 8.48 6.71
C TYR A 56 -5.53 9.12 6.40
N ILE A 57 -4.96 9.86 7.36
CA ILE A 57 -3.65 10.49 7.20
C ILE A 57 -2.68 9.85 8.17
N PHE A 58 -1.68 9.16 7.64
CA PHE A 58 -0.62 8.55 8.42
C PHE A 58 0.65 9.41 8.31
N LYS A 59 1.21 9.77 9.46
CA LYS A 59 2.53 10.39 9.53
C LYS A 59 3.58 9.30 9.52
N LEU A 60 4.58 9.45 8.67
CA LEU A 60 5.67 8.52 8.52
C LEU A 60 6.88 8.97 9.34
N ASP A 61 7.71 8.03 9.74
CA ASP A 61 8.98 8.28 10.40
C ASP A 61 10.11 8.48 9.37
N ASN A 62 10.03 7.78 8.24
CA ASN A 62 10.97 7.88 7.14
C ASN A 62 10.29 8.41 5.88
N GLU A 63 11.05 9.15 5.08
CA GLU A 63 10.54 9.84 3.89
C GLU A 63 10.38 8.90 2.69
N ILE A 64 9.24 9.04 1.98
CA ILE A 64 9.05 8.46 0.65
C ILE A 64 9.61 9.43 -0.38
N LYS A 65 10.47 8.95 -1.29
CA LYS A 65 10.97 9.75 -2.41
C LYS A 65 9.85 10.02 -3.42
N SER A 66 9.73 11.26 -3.91
CA SER A 66 8.74 11.62 -4.93
C SER A 66 9.06 10.94 -6.27
N ASP A 67 8.05 10.34 -6.88
CA ASP A 67 8.11 9.76 -8.22
C ASP A 67 7.98 10.82 -9.35
N SER A 68 7.61 12.07 -9.00
CA SER A 68 7.43 13.13 -9.98
C SER A 68 8.75 13.66 -10.53
N GLN A 69 8.82 13.82 -11.85
CA GLN A 69 9.93 14.52 -12.52
C GLN A 69 9.72 16.04 -12.56
N ASP A 70 8.50 16.51 -12.27
CA ASP A 70 8.17 17.94 -12.22
C ASP A 70 8.75 18.57 -10.96
N LYS A 71 9.70 19.52 -11.14
CA LYS A 71 10.36 20.27 -10.06
C LYS A 71 9.35 20.93 -9.12
N LYS A 72 8.35 21.60 -9.67
CA LYS A 72 7.32 22.33 -8.90
C LYS A 72 6.49 21.42 -8.00
N TYR A 73 6.22 20.20 -8.45
CA TYR A 73 5.52 19.18 -7.66
C TYR A 73 6.45 18.60 -6.58
N LYS A 74 7.68 18.30 -6.95
CA LYS A 74 8.70 17.72 -6.05
C LYS A 74 9.02 18.66 -4.87
N GLU A 75 9.09 19.97 -5.11
CA GLU A 75 9.32 20.98 -4.07
C GLU A 75 8.15 21.09 -3.07
N LYS A 76 6.93 20.78 -3.48
CA LYS A 76 5.73 20.82 -2.63
C LYS A 76 5.42 19.48 -1.95
N PHE A 77 6.05 18.41 -2.41
CA PHE A 77 5.78 17.07 -1.89
C PHE A 77 6.39 16.88 -0.51
N ASN A 78 5.58 16.40 0.42
CA ASN A 78 6.00 16.01 1.76
C ASN A 78 5.97 14.48 1.85
N GLY A 79 7.12 13.85 1.71
CA GLY A 79 7.28 12.40 1.79
C GLY A 79 7.01 11.78 3.16
N LEU A 80 6.77 12.59 4.19
CA LEU A 80 6.48 12.13 5.56
C LEU A 80 4.99 11.90 5.85
N GLN A 81 4.13 11.99 4.83
CA GLN A 81 2.70 11.79 4.99
C GLN A 81 2.12 10.90 3.90
N VAL A 82 1.27 9.97 4.33
CA VAL A 82 0.45 9.15 3.44
C VAL A 82 -1.02 9.46 3.70
N ALA A 83 -1.73 9.87 2.65
CA ALA A 83 -3.18 10.02 2.67
C ALA A 83 -3.82 8.78 2.04
N VAL A 84 -4.75 8.15 2.73
CA VAL A 84 -5.41 6.91 2.30
C VAL A 84 -6.90 7.17 2.13
N LYS A 85 -7.45 6.73 1.00
CA LYS A 85 -8.89 6.76 0.71
C LYS A 85 -9.37 5.36 0.38
N ILE A 86 -10.34 4.86 1.15
CA ILE A 86 -11.03 3.60 0.86
C ILE A 86 -12.33 3.94 0.14
N ILE A 87 -12.60 3.27 -0.96
CA ILE A 87 -13.82 3.42 -1.75
C ILE A 87 -14.42 2.04 -1.98
N HIS A 88 -15.42 1.69 -1.17
CA HIS A 88 -16.11 0.40 -1.21
C HIS A 88 -17.01 0.26 -2.45
N GLN A 89 -16.44 0.49 -3.63
CA GLN A 89 -17.13 0.41 -4.92
C GLN A 89 -16.20 -0.14 -5.99
N LYS A 90 -16.80 -0.81 -6.98
CA LYS A 90 -16.10 -1.25 -8.20
C LYS A 90 -16.00 -0.09 -9.19
N ILE A 91 -14.77 0.23 -9.57
CA ILE A 91 -14.49 1.38 -10.43
C ILE A 91 -14.13 0.93 -11.84
N GLN A 92 -14.90 1.36 -12.83
CA GLN A 92 -14.63 1.10 -14.25
C GLN A 92 -13.91 2.27 -14.94
N GLY A 93 -14.03 3.49 -14.41
CA GLY A 93 -13.41 4.68 -14.98
C GLY A 93 -13.35 5.85 -14.00
N ILE A 94 -12.30 6.66 -14.11
CA ILE A 94 -11.98 7.74 -13.16
C ILE A 94 -12.64 9.06 -13.56
N THR A 95 -12.87 9.28 -14.85
CA THR A 95 -13.19 10.59 -15.42
C THR A 95 -14.44 11.24 -14.83
N LYS A 96 -15.37 10.44 -14.33
CA LYS A 96 -16.67 10.88 -13.79
C LYS A 96 -16.75 10.86 -12.27
N MET A 97 -15.63 10.67 -11.55
CA MET A 97 -15.64 10.57 -10.10
C MET A 97 -15.00 11.81 -9.45
N PRO A 98 -15.80 12.81 -9.04
CA PRO A 98 -15.30 14.01 -8.37
C PRO A 98 -14.52 13.68 -7.11
N ILE A 99 -14.98 12.69 -6.33
CA ILE A 99 -14.35 12.23 -5.08
C ILE A 99 -12.86 11.92 -5.24
N ILE A 100 -12.46 11.28 -6.35
CA ILE A 100 -11.05 10.95 -6.62
C ILE A 100 -10.27 12.23 -6.92
N LYS A 101 -10.82 13.13 -7.74
CA LYS A 101 -10.18 14.39 -8.11
C LYS A 101 -10.00 15.29 -6.90
N ASP A 102 -11.03 15.42 -6.08
CA ASP A 102 -11.01 16.24 -4.87
C ASP A 102 -9.99 15.71 -3.88
N PHE A 103 -9.93 14.39 -3.67
CA PHE A 103 -8.94 13.79 -2.81
C PHE A 103 -7.50 14.05 -3.31
N ILE A 104 -7.24 13.90 -4.60
CA ILE A 104 -5.92 14.18 -5.19
C ILE A 104 -5.56 15.65 -4.99
N THR A 105 -6.50 16.58 -5.22
CA THR A 105 -6.26 18.01 -5.09
C THR A 105 -6.01 18.44 -3.65
N GLN A 106 -6.78 17.91 -2.70
CA GLN A 106 -6.63 18.21 -1.28
C GLN A 106 -5.32 17.67 -0.69
N ASN A 107 -4.82 16.55 -1.23
CA ASN A 107 -3.63 15.87 -0.71
C ASN A 107 -2.44 15.92 -1.68
N MET A 108 -2.28 17.01 -2.44
CA MET A 108 -1.21 17.12 -3.44
C MET A 108 0.20 16.98 -2.86
N SER A 109 0.41 17.40 -1.62
CA SER A 109 1.70 17.34 -0.92
C SER A 109 2.00 15.98 -0.30
N SER A 110 1.03 15.07 -0.23
CA SER A 110 1.17 13.77 0.43
C SER A 110 1.28 12.64 -0.59
N HIS A 111 1.88 11.52 -0.19
CA HIS A 111 1.74 10.26 -0.93
C HIS A 111 0.29 9.76 -0.78
N LYS A 112 -0.31 9.28 -1.86
CA LYS A 112 -1.73 8.92 -1.90
C LYS A 112 -1.90 7.44 -2.14
N ILE A 113 -2.70 6.79 -1.32
CA ILE A 113 -3.08 5.39 -1.48
C ILE A 113 -4.59 5.31 -1.66
N PHE A 114 -5.02 4.76 -2.79
CA PHE A 114 -6.41 4.41 -3.03
C PHE A 114 -6.63 2.92 -2.81
N ILE A 115 -7.73 2.58 -2.15
CA ILE A 115 -8.16 1.20 -1.93
C ILE A 115 -9.59 1.07 -2.45
N PHE A 116 -9.82 0.16 -3.40
CA PHE A 116 -11.11 -0.07 -4.04
C PHE A 116 -11.60 -1.50 -3.81
N ASP A 117 -12.90 -1.71 -3.78
CA ASP A 117 -13.49 -3.07 -3.82
C ASP A 117 -13.06 -3.82 -5.11
N GLY A 118 -12.96 -3.09 -6.21
CA GLY A 118 -12.40 -3.58 -7.47
C GLY A 118 -12.16 -2.42 -8.42
N ILE A 119 -11.18 -2.56 -9.30
CA ILE A 119 -10.82 -1.53 -10.27
C ILE A 119 -10.46 -2.15 -11.62
N SER A 120 -10.93 -1.54 -12.73
CA SER A 120 -10.52 -1.96 -14.06
C SER A 120 -9.04 -1.62 -14.32
N GLU A 121 -8.33 -2.45 -15.08
CA GLU A 121 -6.92 -2.22 -15.42
C GLU A 121 -6.69 -0.83 -16.04
N LYS A 122 -7.58 -0.37 -16.90
CA LYS A 122 -7.51 0.96 -17.51
C LYS A 122 -7.61 2.08 -16.46
N ALA A 123 -8.50 1.94 -15.48
CA ALA A 123 -8.67 2.94 -14.43
C ALA A 123 -7.46 2.91 -13.47
N LYS A 124 -6.94 1.72 -13.17
CA LYS A 124 -5.74 1.53 -12.35
C LYS A 124 -4.52 2.20 -13.00
N THR A 125 -4.26 1.92 -14.29
CA THR A 125 -3.16 2.54 -15.03
C THR A 125 -3.27 4.07 -15.01
N ASN A 126 -4.45 4.61 -15.32
CA ASN A 126 -4.66 6.07 -15.33
C ASN A 126 -4.40 6.73 -13.96
N LEU A 127 -4.62 6.02 -12.83
CA LEU A 127 -4.29 6.53 -11.50
C LEU A 127 -2.80 6.39 -11.18
N THR A 128 -2.20 5.26 -11.51
CA THR A 128 -0.79 4.99 -11.23
C THR A 128 0.16 5.80 -12.11
N ASP A 129 -0.30 6.30 -13.25
CA ASP A 129 0.45 7.24 -14.09
C ASP A 129 0.60 8.64 -13.42
N LEU A 130 -0.24 8.93 -12.43
CA LEU A 130 -0.11 10.17 -11.66
C LEU A 130 0.97 10.02 -10.57
N PRO A 131 1.73 11.08 -10.29
CA PRO A 131 2.83 11.00 -9.34
C PRO A 131 2.37 10.74 -7.90
N ASN A 132 3.14 9.90 -7.20
CA ASN A 132 2.94 9.58 -5.78
C ASN A 132 1.54 9.04 -5.46
N ILE A 133 1.02 8.19 -6.36
CA ILE A 133 -0.24 7.46 -6.17
C ILE A 133 0.02 5.96 -6.25
N GLU A 134 -0.48 5.25 -5.25
CA GLU A 134 -0.59 3.80 -5.27
C GLU A 134 -2.06 3.38 -5.23
N VAL A 135 -2.36 2.27 -5.89
CA VAL A 135 -3.72 1.74 -6.01
C VAL A 135 -3.73 0.27 -5.62
N PHE A 136 -4.58 -0.06 -4.65
CA PHE A 136 -4.79 -1.43 -4.19
C PHE A 136 -6.26 -1.83 -4.30
N GLU A 137 -6.49 -3.11 -4.45
CA GLU A 137 -7.81 -3.71 -4.22
C GLU A 137 -7.95 -4.12 -2.75
N GLU A 138 -9.17 -4.07 -2.20
CA GLU A 138 -9.45 -4.49 -0.84
C GLU A 138 -8.99 -5.94 -0.60
N SER A 139 -9.20 -6.82 -1.58
CA SER A 139 -8.77 -8.22 -1.57
C SER A 139 -7.27 -8.38 -1.29
N PHE A 140 -6.44 -7.50 -1.84
CA PHE A 140 -4.99 -7.52 -1.65
C PHE A 140 -4.59 -7.23 -0.19
N LEU A 141 -5.29 -6.31 0.46
CA LEU A 141 -5.02 -5.90 1.84
C LEU A 141 -5.81 -6.69 2.89
N MET A 142 -6.74 -7.56 2.48
CA MET A 142 -7.43 -8.47 3.40
C MET A 142 -6.50 -9.52 3.99
N LEU A 143 -5.42 -9.86 3.30
CA LEU A 143 -4.38 -10.76 3.77
C LEU A 143 -3.04 -10.02 3.81
N ASN A 144 -2.23 -10.30 4.83
CA ASN A 144 -0.84 -9.86 4.82
C ASN A 144 0.01 -10.94 4.14
N ILE A 145 0.36 -10.70 2.88
CA ILE A 145 1.04 -11.69 2.04
C ILE A 145 2.40 -12.11 2.57
N ILE A 146 3.11 -11.26 3.31
CA ILE A 146 4.42 -11.58 3.89
C ILE A 146 4.32 -12.37 5.19
N GLU A 147 3.17 -12.33 5.88
CA GLU A 147 2.92 -13.11 7.11
C GLU A 147 2.27 -14.47 6.79
N HIS A 148 1.99 -14.77 5.52
CA HIS A 148 1.39 -16.05 5.16
C HIS A 148 2.39 -17.19 5.39
N ILE A 149 1.90 -18.32 5.89
CA ILE A 149 2.73 -19.46 6.29
C ILE A 149 3.60 -20.03 5.15
N ASP A 150 3.11 -19.93 3.92
CA ASP A 150 3.81 -20.40 2.73
C ASP A 150 4.68 -19.31 2.07
N SER A 151 4.66 -18.09 2.59
CA SER A 151 5.49 -17.01 2.05
C SER A 151 6.92 -17.13 2.55
N PRO A 152 7.93 -17.05 1.67
CA PRO A 152 9.30 -16.90 2.12
C PRO A 152 9.48 -15.58 2.88
N HIS A 153 10.53 -15.52 3.68
CA HIS A 153 10.87 -14.27 4.35
C HIS A 153 11.37 -13.24 3.33
N TYR A 154 10.73 -12.07 3.32
CA TYR A 154 11.09 -10.93 2.47
C TYR A 154 11.55 -9.77 3.34
N GLU A 155 12.67 -9.20 2.99
CA GLU A 155 13.23 -8.04 3.63
C GLU A 155 13.70 -7.01 2.59
N LEU A 156 13.40 -5.73 2.82
CA LEU A 156 13.87 -4.65 1.98
C LEU A 156 15.28 -4.25 2.44
N LEU A 157 16.27 -4.49 1.59
CA LEU A 157 17.65 -4.14 1.89
C LEU A 157 17.90 -2.63 1.70
N THR A 158 18.75 -2.07 2.53
CA THR A 158 19.35 -0.76 2.31
C THR A 158 20.45 -0.83 1.24
N GLU A 159 20.87 0.30 0.69
CA GLU A 159 21.95 0.35 -0.32
C GLU A 159 23.27 -0.23 0.22
N ASP A 160 23.55 -0.09 1.52
CA ASP A 160 24.76 -0.64 2.13
C ASP A 160 24.65 -2.15 2.29
N GLN A 161 23.49 -2.66 2.72
CA GLN A 161 23.22 -4.09 2.80
C GLN A 161 23.22 -4.75 1.41
N GLU A 162 22.69 -4.08 0.36
CA GLU A 162 22.77 -4.57 -1.02
C GLU A 162 24.25 -4.76 -1.44
N LYS A 163 25.11 -3.78 -1.15
CA LYS A 163 26.56 -3.88 -1.44
C LYS A 163 27.21 -5.02 -0.67
N GLU A 164 26.95 -5.14 0.62
CA GLU A 164 27.49 -6.20 1.46
C GLU A 164 27.10 -7.59 0.93
N VAL A 165 25.84 -7.77 0.52
CA VAL A 165 25.39 -9.03 -0.11
C VAL A 165 26.11 -9.28 -1.43
N MET A 166 26.22 -8.28 -2.29
CA MET A 166 26.90 -8.44 -3.58
C MET A 166 28.37 -8.77 -3.41
N ASP A 167 29.05 -8.13 -2.46
CA ASP A 167 30.48 -8.36 -2.17
C ASP A 167 30.70 -9.74 -1.55
N SER A 168 29.84 -10.17 -0.62
CA SER A 168 29.96 -11.47 0.06
C SER A 168 29.75 -12.65 -0.89
N TYR A 169 28.88 -12.51 -1.88
CA TYR A 169 28.62 -13.55 -2.88
C TYR A 169 29.39 -13.36 -4.20
N ILE A 170 30.21 -12.29 -4.30
CA ILE A 170 30.97 -11.93 -5.52
C ILE A 170 30.03 -11.83 -6.74
N LEU A 171 28.83 -11.28 -6.54
CA LEU A 171 27.82 -11.18 -7.57
C LEU A 171 27.79 -9.79 -8.22
N LYS A 172 27.51 -9.75 -9.51
CA LYS A 172 27.15 -8.52 -10.20
C LYS A 172 25.63 -8.35 -10.18
N LYS A 173 25.15 -7.11 -10.15
CA LYS A 173 23.69 -6.80 -10.17
C LYS A 173 22.92 -7.52 -11.28
N LYS A 174 23.55 -7.80 -12.42
CA LYS A 174 22.95 -8.54 -13.54
C LYS A 174 22.73 -10.04 -13.26
N GLU A 175 23.46 -10.59 -12.30
CA GLU A 175 23.48 -12.02 -11.94
C GLU A 175 22.49 -12.31 -10.80
N MET A 176 21.98 -11.27 -10.14
CA MET A 176 20.95 -11.39 -9.12
C MET A 176 19.66 -11.98 -9.67
N LYS A 177 18.97 -12.77 -8.84
CA LYS A 177 17.64 -13.30 -9.18
C LYS A 177 16.69 -12.14 -9.46
N LYS A 178 15.84 -12.29 -10.47
CA LYS A 178 14.89 -11.26 -10.90
C LYS A 178 13.47 -11.66 -10.47
N ILE A 179 12.73 -10.72 -9.95
CA ILE A 179 11.30 -10.84 -9.66
C ILE A 179 10.51 -10.20 -10.81
N LEU A 180 9.33 -10.74 -11.10
CA LEU A 180 8.43 -10.16 -12.11
C LEU A 180 7.82 -8.86 -11.59
N THR A 181 7.67 -7.87 -12.45
CA THR A 181 7.01 -6.60 -12.09
C THR A 181 5.53 -6.75 -11.72
N SER A 182 4.90 -7.86 -12.13
CA SER A 182 3.52 -8.22 -11.78
C SER A 182 3.40 -9.02 -10.48
N ASP A 183 4.52 -9.34 -9.82
CA ASP A 183 4.51 -10.09 -8.58
C ASP A 183 3.87 -9.27 -7.45
N PRO A 184 2.96 -9.83 -6.64
CA PRO A 184 2.35 -9.15 -5.50
C PRO A 184 3.36 -8.52 -4.53
N ILE A 185 4.53 -9.13 -4.36
CA ILE A 185 5.60 -8.62 -3.50
C ILE A 185 6.17 -7.29 -4.02
N VAL A 186 6.25 -7.13 -5.35
CA VAL A 186 6.69 -5.87 -5.97
C VAL A 186 5.71 -4.73 -5.62
N PHE A 187 4.41 -5.00 -5.64
CA PHE A 187 3.39 -4.04 -5.23
C PHE A 187 3.42 -3.81 -3.72
N TYR A 188 3.60 -4.87 -2.94
CA TYR A 188 3.66 -4.79 -1.49
C TYR A 188 4.80 -3.86 -1.02
N PHE A 189 5.98 -3.96 -1.59
CA PHE A 189 7.15 -3.13 -1.25
C PHE A 189 7.29 -1.88 -2.13
N ASN A 190 6.39 -1.65 -3.08
CA ASN A 190 6.46 -0.56 -4.07
C ASN A 190 7.83 -0.50 -4.79
N LEU A 191 8.33 -1.67 -5.20
CA LEU A 191 9.63 -1.77 -5.84
C LEU A 191 9.57 -1.17 -7.25
N LYS A 192 10.63 -0.47 -7.62
CA LYS A 192 10.81 0.10 -8.96
C LYS A 192 11.79 -0.75 -9.77
N ARG A 193 11.74 -0.61 -11.09
CA ARG A 193 12.67 -1.32 -11.97
C ARG A 193 14.12 -0.91 -11.67
N GLY A 194 14.94 -1.89 -11.30
CA GLY A 194 16.36 -1.68 -10.96
C GLY A 194 16.66 -1.57 -9.47
N ASN A 195 15.62 -1.69 -8.62
CA ASN A 195 15.84 -1.93 -7.20
C ASN A 195 16.26 -3.37 -6.98
#